data_f54d18d86c388ac3f5bf30a45464583c
#
_entry.id   f54d18d86c388ac3f5bf30a45464583c
#
_cell.length_a   1.000
_cell.length_b   1.000
_cell.length_c   1.000
_cell.angle_alpha   90.00
_cell.angle_beta   90.00
_cell.angle_gamma   90.00
#
_symmetry.space_group_name_H-M   'P 1'
#
loop_
_entity.id
_entity.type
_entity.pdbx_description
1 polymer ?
#
loop_
_entity_poly.entity_id
_entity_poly.type
_entity_poly.pdbx_seq_one_letter_code
_entity_poly.pdbx_strand_id
1 'polypeptide(L)'
;MVLIQQALRSQSARKAAPALARGLATPAFTTQNAGGVKVASSEDGSRTSSISVVVKSGARYEPAPGVAHVLKNSVFKATNKRSQIRLVRETEALGGVLSTSLSREHLVLTAEFLKGDEAYFAEALGDAVTQPKFPVYEYNEEVVPQVQAEYEQAIHDSRVYAFDLAHQLAFRKGLGNSLFASPHTAVDHSTLVSFAQASFAPSNIAVFGQNVDAGKLASLVSDFFAFGSSSSSISTPQSQYYGGEVRIPAVGHSSTDELLIAFKGAARTEVDYAVLAVLLGGQASVKWGAGASPLAKLATSTSSAKAFNLGYSDAGLFGISVSAKTNDVADVATKALSELKNVANGVSDELVKQAVAKAKFAAAAALETREGKTLVLGEQLASGGEAPAIDDIFAKLDKVTGESLAKAAKNALASKPTTVAVGNTHALPYADSLGL
;
A
#
# COMPACT_ATOMS: atom_id res chain seq x y z
N MET A 1 54.14 -14.24 10.24
CA MET A 1 53.38 -15.51 10.13
C MET A 1 52.84 -16.07 11.44
N VAL A 2 53.28 -15.63 12.60
CA VAL A 2 52.84 -16.17 13.92
C VAL A 2 51.53 -15.57 14.42
N LEU A 3 51.19 -14.34 14.03
CA LEU A 3 49.94 -13.64 14.47
C LEU A 3 48.66 -14.12 13.75
N ILE A 4 48.74 -14.73 12.59
CA ILE A 4 47.59 -15.24 11.84
C ILE A 4 47.17 -16.61 12.35
N GLN A 5 48.09 -17.41 12.92
CA GLN A 5 47.74 -18.71 13.51
C GLN A 5 47.08 -18.61 14.89
N GLN A 6 47.27 -17.50 15.63
CA GLN A 6 46.56 -17.28 16.89
C GLN A 6 45.13 -16.82 16.68
N ALA A 7 44.81 -16.10 15.61
CA ALA A 7 43.45 -15.69 15.29
C ALA A 7 42.53 -16.85 14.85
N LEU A 8 43.12 -17.91 14.26
CA LEU A 8 42.33 -19.09 13.83
C LEU A 8 42.09 -20.11 14.97
N ARG A 9 42.85 -20.06 16.06
CA ARG A 9 42.60 -20.93 17.23
C ARG A 9 41.54 -20.37 18.21
N SER A 10 41.15 -19.13 18.13
CA SER A 10 40.11 -18.52 18.99
C SER A 10 38.69 -18.73 18.47
N GLN A 11 38.49 -19.29 17.28
CA GLN A 11 37.16 -19.52 16.72
C GLN A 11 36.50 -20.88 17.15
N SER A 12 37.26 -21.80 17.76
CA SER A 12 36.77 -23.13 18.09
C SER A 12 36.21 -23.29 19.50
N ALA A 13 36.11 -22.24 20.29
CA ALA A 13 35.62 -22.30 21.66
C ALA A 13 34.54 -21.26 21.99
N ARG A 14 33.77 -20.80 21.00
CA ARG A 14 32.47 -20.21 21.28
C ARG A 14 31.49 -21.34 21.52
N LYS A 15 31.45 -21.86 22.79
CA LYS A 15 30.26 -22.53 23.31
C LYS A 15 29.10 -21.63 22.94
N ALA A 16 28.19 -22.17 22.12
CA ALA A 16 26.91 -21.54 21.85
C ALA A 16 26.31 -21.17 23.22
N ALA A 17 26.32 -19.89 23.56
CA ALA A 17 25.43 -19.41 24.58
C ALA A 17 24.04 -19.89 24.20
N PRO A 18 23.23 -20.43 25.13
CA PRO A 18 21.88 -20.75 24.80
C PRO A 18 21.30 -19.47 24.19
N ALA A 19 20.91 -19.56 22.94
CA ALA A 19 20.13 -18.52 22.32
C ALA A 19 18.96 -18.29 23.29
N LEU A 20 19.00 -17.22 24.05
CA LEU A 20 17.81 -16.62 24.59
C LEU A 20 17.01 -16.29 23.34
N ALA A 21 16.24 -17.27 22.87
CA ALA A 21 15.07 -17.03 22.06
C ALA A 21 14.12 -16.21 22.95
N ARG A 22 14.45 -14.95 23.18
CA ARG A 22 13.42 -13.95 23.27
C ARG A 22 12.78 -14.02 21.90
N GLY A 23 11.76 -14.89 21.77
CA GLY A 23 10.78 -14.68 20.76
C GLY A 23 10.47 -13.19 20.84
N LEU A 24 10.77 -12.46 19.78
CA LEU A 24 10.17 -11.17 19.53
C LEU A 24 8.68 -11.51 19.40
N ALA A 25 8.02 -11.68 20.56
CA ALA A 25 6.58 -11.79 20.61
C ALA A 25 6.10 -10.46 20.08
N THR A 26 5.80 -10.40 18.79
CA THR A 26 5.00 -9.32 18.24
C THR A 26 3.77 -9.29 19.12
N PRO A 27 3.48 -8.17 19.82
CA PRO A 27 2.36 -8.14 20.74
C PRO A 27 1.12 -8.59 19.99
N ALA A 28 0.48 -9.65 20.48
CA ALA A 28 -0.70 -10.24 19.84
C ALA A 28 -1.78 -9.16 19.82
N PHE A 29 -2.39 -8.95 18.66
CA PHE A 29 -3.52 -8.05 18.55
C PHE A 29 -4.76 -8.72 19.14
N THR A 30 -5.38 -8.06 20.11
CA THR A 30 -6.66 -8.48 20.67
C THR A 30 -7.77 -7.89 19.82
N THR A 31 -8.57 -8.75 19.20
CA THR A 31 -9.72 -8.32 18.37
C THR A 31 -11.00 -8.43 19.16
N GLN A 32 -11.83 -7.38 19.13
CA GLN A 32 -13.12 -7.29 19.82
C GLN A 32 -14.15 -6.61 18.90
N ASN A 33 -15.42 -6.72 19.23
CA ASN A 33 -16.48 -5.94 18.60
C ASN A 33 -17.00 -4.91 19.60
N ALA A 34 -17.01 -3.65 19.22
CA ALA A 34 -17.51 -2.54 20.02
C ALA A 34 -18.36 -1.60 19.15
N GLY A 35 -19.58 -1.28 19.58
CA GLY A 35 -20.48 -0.39 18.83
C GLY A 35 -20.84 -0.88 17.41
N GLY A 36 -20.76 -2.19 17.14
CA GLY A 36 -20.95 -2.77 15.80
C GLY A 36 -19.73 -2.69 14.88
N VAL A 37 -18.59 -2.19 15.38
CA VAL A 37 -17.33 -2.04 14.64
C VAL A 37 -16.33 -3.06 15.14
N LYS A 38 -15.50 -3.60 14.24
CA LYS A 38 -14.34 -4.43 14.61
C LYS A 38 -13.23 -3.55 15.16
N VAL A 39 -12.74 -3.88 16.34
CA VAL A 39 -11.66 -3.18 17.01
C VAL A 39 -10.51 -4.16 17.23
N ALA A 40 -9.31 -3.82 16.81
CA ALA A 40 -8.11 -4.57 17.14
C ALA A 40 -7.07 -3.65 17.77
N SER A 41 -6.45 -4.09 18.84
CA SER A 41 -5.42 -3.30 19.52
C SER A 41 -4.30 -4.16 20.05
N SER A 42 -3.11 -3.56 20.11
CA SER A 42 -1.95 -4.13 20.78
C SER A 42 -1.26 -3.06 21.62
N GLU A 43 -0.68 -3.47 22.74
CA GLU A 43 0.10 -2.60 23.60
C GLU A 43 1.58 -3.02 23.55
N ASP A 44 2.48 -2.09 23.19
CA ASP A 44 3.91 -2.33 23.04
C ASP A 44 4.76 -1.59 24.08
N GLY A 45 4.11 -0.83 25.00
CA GLY A 45 4.77 -0.08 26.06
C GLY A 45 5.50 1.18 25.60
N SER A 46 5.30 1.63 24.36
CA SER A 46 5.87 2.89 23.86
C SER A 46 5.24 4.11 24.53
N ARG A 47 5.85 5.29 24.37
CA ARG A 47 5.32 6.54 24.94
C ARG A 47 4.31 7.24 24.06
N THR A 48 4.23 6.85 22.82
CA THR A 48 3.28 7.39 21.85
C THR A 48 2.30 6.31 21.46
N SER A 49 1.09 6.69 21.16
CA SER A 49 0.00 5.81 20.74
C SER A 49 -0.55 6.25 19.40
N SER A 50 -1.22 5.36 18.68
CA SER A 50 -2.00 5.74 17.52
C SER A 50 -3.33 4.99 17.48
N ILE A 51 -4.35 5.66 16.95
CA ILE A 51 -5.64 5.10 16.62
C ILE A 51 -5.89 5.36 15.15
N SER A 52 -6.20 4.31 14.40
CA SER A 52 -6.55 4.41 12.97
C SER A 52 -7.94 3.87 12.73
N VAL A 53 -8.72 4.62 11.99
CA VAL A 53 -10.03 4.20 11.47
C VAL A 53 -9.83 3.80 10.02
N VAL A 54 -10.01 2.53 9.71
CA VAL A 54 -9.86 1.98 8.37
C VAL A 54 -11.26 1.77 7.80
N VAL A 55 -11.54 2.47 6.72
CA VAL A 55 -12.85 2.48 6.08
C VAL A 55 -12.75 1.82 4.71
N LYS A 56 -13.66 0.91 4.39
CA LYS A 56 -13.79 0.29 3.06
C LYS A 56 -14.42 1.27 2.08
N SER A 57 -13.68 2.31 1.69
CA SER A 57 -14.12 3.41 0.83
C SER A 57 -13.02 3.95 -0.08
N GLY A 58 -12.15 3.06 -0.55
CA GLY A 58 -11.13 3.42 -1.55
C GLY A 58 -11.72 3.74 -2.91
N ALA A 59 -10.88 4.17 -3.87
CA ALA A 59 -11.30 4.49 -5.23
C ALA A 59 -12.05 3.35 -5.95
N ARG A 60 -11.83 2.11 -5.53
CA ARG A 60 -12.55 0.93 -6.04
C ARG A 60 -14.07 1.03 -5.88
N TYR A 61 -14.53 1.66 -4.80
CA TYR A 61 -15.94 1.67 -4.38
C TYR A 61 -16.68 2.96 -4.75
N GLU A 62 -15.99 3.90 -5.37
CA GLU A 62 -16.57 5.20 -5.71
C GLU A 62 -17.64 5.09 -6.81
N PRO A 63 -18.77 5.82 -6.66
CA PRO A 63 -19.83 5.86 -7.65
C PRO A 63 -19.48 6.73 -8.87
N ALA A 64 -18.63 7.71 -8.67
CA ALA A 64 -18.12 8.60 -9.72
C ALA A 64 -16.62 8.82 -9.52
N PRO A 65 -15.83 8.94 -10.61
CA PRO A 65 -14.37 9.07 -10.53
C PRO A 65 -13.94 10.24 -9.65
N GLY A 66 -13.02 9.99 -8.71
CA GLY A 66 -12.41 10.98 -7.85
C GLY A 66 -13.15 11.32 -6.56
N VAL A 67 -14.35 10.76 -6.32
CA VAL A 67 -15.11 11.03 -5.08
C VAL A 67 -14.36 10.54 -3.85
N ALA A 68 -13.66 9.42 -3.93
CA ALA A 68 -12.85 8.89 -2.81
C ALA A 68 -11.70 9.85 -2.45
N HIS A 69 -11.08 10.48 -3.45
CA HIS A 69 -10.02 11.48 -3.25
C HIS A 69 -10.57 12.75 -2.60
N VAL A 70 -11.72 13.21 -3.02
CA VAL A 70 -12.42 14.35 -2.42
C VAL A 70 -12.81 14.02 -0.97
N LEU A 71 -13.34 12.82 -0.71
CA LEU A 71 -13.69 12.37 0.64
C LEU A 71 -12.46 12.37 1.56
N LYS A 72 -11.32 11.84 1.10
CA LYS A 72 -10.06 11.86 1.85
C LYS A 72 -9.70 13.26 2.34
N ASN A 73 -9.84 14.27 1.48
CA ASN A 73 -9.51 15.66 1.81
C ASN A 73 -10.60 16.39 2.61
N SER A 74 -11.80 15.79 2.73
CA SER A 74 -12.95 16.38 3.42
C SER A 74 -13.11 15.88 4.87
N VAL A 75 -12.49 14.77 5.26
CA VAL A 75 -12.80 14.07 6.52
C VAL A 75 -12.48 14.89 7.76
N PHE A 76 -11.31 15.57 7.81
CA PHE A 76 -10.91 16.39 8.96
C PHE A 76 -11.31 17.87 8.81
N LYS A 77 -12.44 18.13 8.14
CA LYS A 77 -13.08 19.43 8.09
C LYS A 77 -14.08 19.58 9.24
N ALA A 78 -15.08 20.45 9.09
CA ALA A 78 -16.03 20.69 10.16
C ALA A 78 -16.89 19.46 10.47
N THR A 79 -17.09 19.20 11.76
CA THR A 79 -18.04 18.24 12.32
C THR A 79 -19.15 18.96 13.10
N ASN A 80 -20.15 18.21 13.60
CA ASN A 80 -21.20 18.81 14.43
C ASN A 80 -20.65 19.40 15.75
N LYS A 81 -19.57 18.85 16.29
CA LYS A 81 -18.99 19.30 17.57
C LYS A 81 -17.89 20.33 17.39
N ARG A 82 -17.10 20.26 16.29
CA ARG A 82 -15.89 21.05 16.09
C ARG A 82 -15.85 21.65 14.69
N SER A 83 -15.44 22.93 14.59
CA SER A 83 -14.97 23.49 13.33
C SER A 83 -13.55 22.95 13.02
N GLN A 84 -13.16 23.01 11.75
CA GLN A 84 -11.81 22.61 11.31
C GLN A 84 -10.71 23.32 12.14
N ILE A 85 -10.81 24.65 12.31
CA ILE A 85 -9.82 25.43 13.07
C ILE A 85 -9.74 24.97 14.53
N ARG A 86 -10.88 24.64 15.13
CA ARG A 86 -10.91 24.13 16.49
C ARG A 86 -10.25 22.75 16.59
N LEU A 87 -10.54 21.85 15.66
CA LEU A 87 -9.92 20.54 15.59
C LEU A 87 -8.38 20.65 15.50
N VAL A 88 -7.88 21.50 14.59
CA VAL A 88 -6.44 21.73 14.43
C VAL A 88 -5.80 22.27 15.72
N ARG A 89 -6.38 23.31 16.32
CA ARG A 89 -5.85 23.94 17.56
C ARG A 89 -5.82 22.97 18.75
N GLU A 90 -6.89 22.18 18.92
CA GLU A 90 -6.97 21.19 20.01
C GLU A 90 -5.94 20.07 19.78
N THR A 91 -5.78 19.59 18.54
CA THR A 91 -4.79 18.58 18.17
C THR A 91 -3.36 19.08 18.40
N GLU A 92 -3.05 20.30 17.97
CA GLU A 92 -1.73 20.92 18.18
C GLU A 92 -1.44 21.16 19.67
N ALA A 93 -2.44 21.57 20.45
CA ALA A 93 -2.29 21.78 21.90
C ALA A 93 -1.93 20.48 22.65
N LEU A 94 -2.41 19.32 22.16
CA LEU A 94 -2.08 18.00 22.69
C LEU A 94 -0.82 17.40 22.03
N GLY A 95 -0.21 18.09 21.07
CA GLY A 95 0.97 17.62 20.35
C GLY A 95 0.70 16.40 19.45
N GLY A 96 -0.56 16.19 19.04
CA GLY A 96 -0.95 15.11 18.17
C GLY A 96 -0.86 15.45 16.69
N VAL A 97 -0.98 14.43 15.84
CA VAL A 97 -1.01 14.55 14.39
C VAL A 97 -2.20 13.77 13.84
N LEU A 98 -3.00 14.42 13.00
CA LEU A 98 -4.06 13.79 12.25
C LEU A 98 -3.63 13.65 10.79
N SER A 99 -3.81 12.48 10.22
CA SER A 99 -3.46 12.19 8.83
C SER A 99 -4.51 11.32 8.14
N THR A 100 -4.59 11.43 6.81
CA THR A 100 -5.44 10.58 5.97
C THR A 100 -4.61 9.93 4.88
N SER A 101 -4.87 8.68 4.58
CA SER A 101 -4.33 8.02 3.40
C SER A 101 -5.43 7.31 2.62
N LEU A 102 -5.28 7.31 1.29
CA LEU A 102 -6.23 6.67 0.38
C LEU A 102 -5.52 5.58 -0.39
N SER A 103 -6.03 4.37 -0.29
CA SER A 103 -5.67 3.25 -1.17
C SER A 103 -6.82 2.95 -2.14
N ARG A 104 -6.62 2.00 -3.04
CA ARG A 104 -7.69 1.61 -3.96
C ARG A 104 -8.87 0.95 -3.26
N GLU A 105 -8.64 0.31 -2.12
CA GLU A 105 -9.70 -0.38 -1.37
C GLU A 105 -10.11 0.33 -0.07
N HIS A 106 -9.22 1.10 0.54
CA HIS A 106 -9.45 1.66 1.86
C HIS A 106 -9.12 3.15 1.94
N LEU A 107 -9.86 3.85 2.76
CA LEU A 107 -9.54 5.16 3.30
C LEU A 107 -9.13 4.96 4.76
N VAL A 108 -7.98 5.48 5.15
CA VAL A 108 -7.44 5.36 6.51
C VAL A 108 -7.32 6.74 7.13
N LEU A 109 -7.93 6.91 8.29
CA LEU A 109 -7.81 8.09 9.13
C LEU A 109 -6.95 7.71 10.33
N THR A 110 -5.85 8.40 10.56
CA THR A 110 -4.94 8.09 11.66
C THR A 110 -4.74 9.30 12.55
N ALA A 111 -4.81 9.06 13.85
CA ALA A 111 -4.37 9.98 14.88
C ALA A 111 -3.15 9.39 15.59
N GLU A 112 -2.06 10.17 15.69
CA GLU A 112 -0.87 9.84 16.46
C GLU A 112 -0.72 10.85 17.60
N PHE A 113 -0.45 10.37 18.81
CA PHE A 113 -0.48 11.21 20.01
C PHE A 113 0.33 10.62 21.16
N LEU A 114 0.51 11.38 22.24
CA LEU A 114 1.13 10.92 23.48
C LEU A 114 0.18 9.99 24.24
N LYS A 115 0.72 8.93 24.84
CA LYS A 115 -0.06 8.00 25.67
C LYS A 115 -0.73 8.78 26.83
N GLY A 116 -2.04 8.64 26.93
CA GLY A 116 -2.89 9.35 27.89
C GLY A 116 -4.03 10.12 27.24
N ASP A 117 -3.86 10.59 26.01
CA ASP A 117 -4.83 11.43 25.31
C ASP A 117 -5.77 10.63 24.39
N GLU A 118 -5.86 9.30 24.60
CA GLU A 118 -6.65 8.38 23.76
C GLU A 118 -8.12 8.79 23.63
N ALA A 119 -8.70 9.34 24.70
CA ALA A 119 -10.11 9.72 24.73
C ALA A 119 -10.42 10.86 23.75
N TYR A 120 -9.57 11.89 23.71
CA TYR A 120 -9.74 13.01 22.80
C TYR A 120 -9.63 12.57 21.33
N PHE A 121 -8.59 11.78 21.02
CA PHE A 121 -8.36 11.35 19.62
C PHE A 121 -9.36 10.30 19.15
N ALA A 122 -9.85 9.43 20.04
CA ALA A 122 -10.97 8.54 19.75
C ALA A 122 -12.26 9.31 19.45
N GLU A 123 -12.56 10.36 20.25
CA GLU A 123 -13.69 11.25 20.02
C GLU A 123 -13.55 12.00 18.69
N ALA A 124 -12.38 12.59 18.41
CA ALA A 124 -12.14 13.32 17.17
C ALA A 124 -12.32 12.44 15.91
N LEU A 125 -11.80 11.22 15.94
CA LEU A 125 -11.97 10.23 14.86
C LEU A 125 -13.42 9.76 14.77
N GLY A 126 -14.08 9.51 15.90
CA GLY A 126 -15.50 9.16 15.96
C GLY A 126 -16.38 10.24 15.34
N ASP A 127 -16.19 11.51 15.73
CA ASP A 127 -16.91 12.65 15.17
C ASP A 127 -16.71 12.79 13.66
N ALA A 128 -15.47 12.53 13.16
CA ALA A 128 -15.16 12.64 11.75
C ALA A 128 -15.92 11.62 10.88
N VAL A 129 -16.22 10.42 11.40
CA VAL A 129 -16.92 9.38 10.63
C VAL A 129 -18.42 9.31 10.96
N THR A 130 -18.86 9.76 12.15
CA THR A 130 -20.27 9.67 12.54
C THR A 130 -21.04 10.96 12.35
N GLN A 131 -20.37 12.12 12.41
CA GLN A 131 -21.00 13.44 12.43
C GLN A 131 -20.31 14.49 11.52
N PRO A 132 -19.83 14.12 10.31
CA PRO A 132 -19.24 15.09 9.41
C PRO A 132 -20.32 16.06 8.87
N LYS A 133 -19.97 17.33 8.69
CA LYS A 133 -20.88 18.35 8.16
C LYS A 133 -20.77 18.57 6.66
N PHE A 134 -19.54 18.48 6.13
CA PHE A 134 -19.22 18.82 4.74
C PHE A 134 -19.82 20.16 4.28
N PRO A 135 -19.49 21.31 4.91
CA PRO A 135 -20.04 22.59 4.49
C PRO A 135 -19.61 22.94 3.05
N VAL A 136 -20.52 23.48 2.26
CA VAL A 136 -20.29 23.80 0.85
C VAL A 136 -19.14 24.80 0.67
N TYR A 137 -18.97 25.74 1.60
CA TYR A 137 -17.87 26.71 1.55
C TYR A 137 -16.50 26.04 1.76
N GLU A 138 -16.35 25.13 2.76
CA GLU A 138 -15.12 24.36 2.96
C GLU A 138 -14.81 23.48 1.75
N TYR A 139 -15.84 22.88 1.15
CA TYR A 139 -15.72 22.09 -0.07
C TYR A 139 -15.15 22.91 -1.21
N ASN A 140 -15.73 24.08 -1.50
CA ASN A 140 -15.31 24.91 -2.63
C ASN A 140 -13.98 25.64 -2.42
N GLU A 141 -13.75 26.15 -1.21
CA GLU A 141 -12.63 27.06 -0.93
C GLU A 141 -11.38 26.32 -0.46
N GLU A 142 -11.51 25.14 0.11
CA GLU A 142 -10.37 24.38 0.66
C GLU A 142 -10.19 23.02 0.00
N VAL A 143 -11.26 22.20 -0.10
CA VAL A 143 -11.13 20.81 -0.55
C VAL A 143 -10.84 20.77 -2.06
N VAL A 144 -11.59 21.49 -2.90
CA VAL A 144 -11.40 21.48 -4.35
C VAL A 144 -10.01 21.97 -4.76
N PRO A 145 -9.48 23.10 -4.24
CA PRO A 145 -8.12 23.52 -4.54
C PRO A 145 -7.05 22.53 -4.08
N GLN A 146 -7.22 21.91 -2.91
CA GLN A 146 -6.30 20.90 -2.39
C GLN A 146 -6.27 19.66 -3.30
N VAL A 147 -7.42 19.17 -3.70
CA VAL A 147 -7.58 18.03 -4.60
C VAL A 147 -6.93 18.28 -5.95
N GLN A 148 -7.10 19.50 -6.49
CA GLN A 148 -6.47 19.91 -7.76
C GLN A 148 -4.94 19.96 -7.64
N ALA A 149 -4.42 20.52 -6.55
CA ALA A 149 -2.97 20.56 -6.30
C ALA A 149 -2.36 19.16 -6.17
N GLU A 150 -3.04 18.24 -5.45
CA GLU A 150 -2.60 16.85 -5.34
C GLU A 150 -2.63 16.11 -6.69
N TYR A 151 -3.65 16.35 -7.52
CA TYR A 151 -3.70 15.80 -8.88
C TYR A 151 -2.54 16.33 -9.74
N GLU A 152 -2.30 17.62 -9.74
CA GLU A 152 -1.19 18.23 -10.48
C GLU A 152 0.16 17.66 -10.03
N GLN A 153 0.37 17.52 -8.73
CA GLN A 153 1.57 16.89 -8.20
C GLN A 153 1.71 15.44 -8.68
N ALA A 154 0.63 14.68 -8.69
CA ALA A 154 0.64 13.28 -9.11
C ALA A 154 0.97 13.10 -10.60
N ILE A 155 0.45 13.94 -11.49
CA ILE A 155 0.76 13.85 -12.92
C ILE A 155 2.17 14.35 -13.28
N HIS A 156 2.77 15.21 -12.43
CA HIS A 156 4.17 15.62 -12.59
C HIS A 156 5.16 14.54 -12.16
N ASP A 157 4.76 13.60 -11.30
CA ASP A 157 5.54 12.40 -10.99
C ASP A 157 5.21 11.31 -12.02
N SER A 158 6.06 11.18 -13.05
CA SER A 158 5.88 10.22 -14.15
C SER A 158 5.67 8.79 -13.66
N ARG A 159 6.26 8.42 -12.53
CA ARG A 159 6.14 7.08 -11.95
C ARG A 159 4.77 6.89 -11.31
N VAL A 160 4.33 7.82 -10.45
CA VAL A 160 3.01 7.78 -9.82
C VAL A 160 1.92 7.74 -10.89
N TYR A 161 2.06 8.59 -11.91
CA TYR A 161 1.12 8.65 -13.01
C TYR A 161 1.10 7.36 -13.85
N ALA A 162 2.27 6.77 -14.13
CA ALA A 162 2.35 5.50 -14.83
C ALA A 162 1.65 4.36 -14.07
N PHE A 163 1.80 4.30 -12.75
CA PHE A 163 1.10 3.31 -11.93
C PHE A 163 -0.42 3.50 -11.93
N ASP A 164 -0.90 4.74 -11.89
CA ASP A 164 -2.34 5.02 -11.93
C ASP A 164 -2.94 4.62 -13.29
N LEU A 165 -2.30 5.01 -14.39
CA LEU A 165 -2.71 4.63 -15.75
C LEU A 165 -2.66 3.10 -15.97
N ALA A 166 -1.66 2.42 -15.40
CA ALA A 166 -1.58 0.97 -15.49
C ALA A 166 -2.80 0.28 -14.88
N HIS A 167 -3.31 0.78 -13.76
CA HIS A 167 -4.54 0.26 -13.17
C HIS A 167 -5.76 0.56 -14.02
N GLN A 168 -5.86 1.78 -14.57
CA GLN A 168 -6.95 2.14 -15.47
C GLN A 168 -7.03 1.21 -16.69
N LEU A 169 -5.88 0.88 -17.29
CA LEU A 169 -5.82 -0.05 -18.42
C LEU A 169 -6.10 -1.50 -18.00
N ALA A 170 -5.49 -1.91 -16.87
CA ALA A 170 -5.58 -3.30 -16.39
C ALA A 170 -7.00 -3.66 -15.97
N PHE A 171 -7.72 -2.77 -15.29
CA PHE A 171 -9.01 -3.10 -14.65
C PHE A 171 -10.19 -2.25 -15.14
N ARG A 172 -9.96 -1.13 -15.81
CA ARG A 172 -10.95 -0.18 -16.35
C ARG A 172 -11.85 0.47 -15.31
N LYS A 173 -12.58 -0.33 -14.50
CA LYS A 173 -13.51 0.12 -13.44
C LYS A 173 -13.16 -0.57 -12.12
N GLY A 174 -13.62 -0.02 -11.01
CA GLY A 174 -13.31 -0.52 -9.69
C GLY A 174 -11.84 -0.32 -9.35
N LEU A 175 -11.02 -1.37 -9.34
CA LEU A 175 -9.55 -1.24 -9.16
C LEU A 175 -8.88 -0.38 -10.23
N GLY A 176 -9.53 -0.15 -11.36
CA GLY A 176 -9.04 0.72 -12.42
C GLY A 176 -9.36 2.21 -12.21
N ASN A 177 -10.19 2.57 -11.25
CA ASN A 177 -10.48 3.97 -10.97
C ASN A 177 -9.21 4.69 -10.50
N SER A 178 -9.04 5.95 -10.91
CA SER A 178 -7.90 6.78 -10.49
C SER A 178 -7.92 7.03 -8.98
N LEU A 179 -6.76 7.10 -8.36
CA LEU A 179 -6.63 7.57 -6.98
C LEU A 179 -6.78 9.09 -6.86
N PHE A 180 -6.72 9.79 -7.98
CA PHE A 180 -6.72 11.25 -8.03
C PHE A 180 -7.93 11.76 -8.82
N ALA A 181 -8.65 12.73 -8.26
CA ALA A 181 -9.75 13.38 -8.95
C ALA A 181 -9.21 14.35 -10.01
N SER A 182 -9.50 14.06 -11.27
CA SER A 182 -9.12 14.94 -12.37
C SER A 182 -9.95 16.23 -12.35
N PRO A 183 -9.37 17.41 -12.66
CA PRO A 183 -10.10 18.66 -12.82
C PRO A 183 -11.21 18.61 -13.88
N HIS A 184 -11.13 17.65 -14.80
CA HIS A 184 -12.14 17.45 -15.85
C HIS A 184 -13.36 16.64 -15.38
N THR A 185 -13.27 15.98 -14.23
CA THR A 185 -14.38 15.26 -13.58
C THR A 185 -14.77 16.03 -12.32
N ALA A 186 -15.66 16.99 -12.48
CA ALA A 186 -16.20 17.73 -11.33
C ALA A 186 -16.99 16.75 -10.44
N VAL A 187 -16.50 16.54 -9.23
CA VAL A 187 -17.26 15.81 -8.22
C VAL A 187 -18.31 16.74 -7.64
N ASP A 188 -19.55 16.35 -7.71
CA ASP A 188 -20.61 17.13 -7.10
C ASP A 188 -20.64 16.95 -5.58
N HIS A 189 -20.89 18.04 -4.85
CA HIS A 189 -20.97 18.02 -3.38
C HIS A 189 -21.99 17.00 -2.85
N SER A 190 -23.14 16.86 -3.54
CA SER A 190 -24.17 15.88 -3.17
C SER A 190 -23.68 14.43 -3.31
N THR A 191 -22.85 14.17 -4.30
CA THR A 191 -22.20 12.87 -4.51
C THR A 191 -21.19 12.55 -3.42
N LEU A 192 -20.40 13.55 -2.97
CA LEU A 192 -19.52 13.40 -1.81
C LEU A 192 -20.30 13.00 -0.56
N VAL A 193 -21.36 13.75 -0.25
CA VAL A 193 -22.18 13.49 0.96
C VAL A 193 -22.81 12.08 0.91
N SER A 194 -23.37 11.70 -0.24
CA SER A 194 -23.96 10.37 -0.42
C SER A 194 -22.96 9.24 -0.28
N PHE A 195 -21.76 9.42 -0.86
CA PHE A 195 -20.69 8.44 -0.75
C PHE A 195 -20.13 8.33 0.67
N ALA A 196 -19.98 9.45 1.38
CA ALA A 196 -19.57 9.46 2.78
C ALA A 196 -20.58 8.70 3.67
N GLN A 197 -21.89 8.94 3.49
CA GLN A 197 -22.95 8.25 4.23
C GLN A 197 -22.95 6.74 3.98
N ALA A 198 -22.71 6.31 2.74
CA ALA A 198 -22.60 4.89 2.41
C ALA A 198 -21.32 4.27 2.97
N SER A 199 -20.19 5.00 2.93
CA SER A 199 -18.89 4.53 3.37
C SER A 199 -18.77 4.40 4.88
N PHE A 200 -19.32 5.36 5.63
CA PHE A 200 -19.22 5.41 7.09
C PHE A 200 -20.28 4.56 7.82
N ALA A 201 -20.68 3.45 7.21
CA ALA A 201 -21.49 2.46 7.89
C ALA A 201 -20.61 1.55 8.79
N PRO A 202 -21.10 1.08 9.96
CA PRO A 202 -20.32 0.26 10.90
C PRO A 202 -19.70 -0.99 10.25
N SER A 203 -20.43 -1.62 9.31
CA SER A 203 -19.97 -2.81 8.59
C SER A 203 -18.76 -2.57 7.68
N ASN A 204 -18.48 -1.33 7.32
CA ASN A 204 -17.40 -0.93 6.43
C ASN A 204 -16.19 -0.37 7.19
N ILE A 205 -16.27 -0.30 8.53
CA ILE A 205 -15.26 0.35 9.37
C ILE A 205 -14.60 -0.68 10.28
N ALA A 206 -13.28 -0.53 10.44
CA ALA A 206 -12.52 -1.17 11.50
C ALA A 206 -11.68 -0.12 12.24
N VAL A 207 -11.52 -0.27 13.55
CA VAL A 207 -10.66 0.59 14.35
C VAL A 207 -9.44 -0.19 14.80
N PHE A 208 -8.27 0.37 14.55
CA PHE A 208 -6.99 -0.26 14.83
C PHE A 208 -6.17 0.60 15.79
N GLY A 209 -5.91 0.08 16.99
CA GLY A 209 -5.12 0.75 18.03
C GLY A 209 -3.70 0.20 18.14
N GLN A 210 -2.73 1.08 18.28
CA GLN A 210 -1.35 0.70 18.54
C GLN A 210 -0.87 1.40 19.79
N ASN A 211 -0.37 0.60 20.72
CA ASN A 211 0.00 1.02 22.07
C ASN A 211 -1.19 1.63 22.85
N VAL A 212 -2.37 1.06 22.66
CA VAL A 212 -3.59 1.39 23.40
C VAL A 212 -4.13 0.10 24.01
N ASP A 213 -4.57 0.16 25.26
CA ASP A 213 -5.22 -0.99 25.90
C ASP A 213 -6.49 -1.38 25.14
N ALA A 214 -6.68 -2.68 24.91
CA ALA A 214 -7.77 -3.18 24.07
C ALA A 214 -9.15 -2.93 24.71
N GLY A 215 -9.27 -3.09 26.03
CA GLY A 215 -10.53 -2.83 26.74
C GLY A 215 -10.88 -1.35 26.74
N LYS A 216 -9.88 -0.49 26.97
CA LYS A 216 -10.04 0.97 26.90
C LYS A 216 -10.45 1.43 25.50
N LEU A 217 -9.80 0.92 24.44
CA LEU A 217 -10.15 1.28 23.07
C LEU A 217 -11.58 0.83 22.73
N ALA A 218 -11.98 -0.38 23.11
CA ALA A 218 -13.34 -0.86 22.87
C ALA A 218 -14.39 -0.01 23.60
N SER A 219 -14.14 0.44 24.85
CA SER A 219 -15.00 1.37 25.55
C SER A 219 -15.11 2.72 24.82
N LEU A 220 -13.98 3.32 24.44
CA LEU A 220 -13.94 4.59 23.73
C LEU A 220 -14.67 4.52 22.37
N VAL A 221 -14.52 3.40 21.65
CA VAL A 221 -15.25 3.18 20.40
C VAL A 221 -16.75 3.07 20.67
N SER A 222 -17.16 2.36 21.71
CA SER A 222 -18.59 2.28 22.08
C SER A 222 -19.18 3.63 22.48
N ASP A 223 -18.40 4.48 23.12
CA ASP A 223 -18.83 5.79 23.60
C ASP A 223 -18.90 6.85 22.48
N PHE A 224 -17.93 6.85 21.55
CA PHE A 224 -17.78 7.93 20.58
C PHE A 224 -18.17 7.56 19.14
N PHE A 225 -18.28 6.26 18.79
CA PHE A 225 -18.68 5.83 17.46
C PHE A 225 -20.15 5.45 17.42
N ALA A 226 -21.02 6.43 17.72
CA ALA A 226 -22.46 6.24 17.70
C ALA A 226 -23.00 6.35 16.26
N PHE A 227 -23.03 5.23 15.55
CA PHE A 227 -23.60 5.17 14.20
C PHE A 227 -25.14 5.14 14.26
N GLY A 228 -25.79 5.82 13.31
CA GLY A 228 -27.22 5.65 13.08
C GLY A 228 -27.55 4.24 12.55
N SER A 229 -28.82 3.94 12.39
CA SER A 229 -29.34 2.60 11.98
C SER A 229 -28.99 2.20 10.52
N SER A 230 -28.11 2.90 9.83
CA SER A 230 -27.73 2.57 8.44
C SER A 230 -26.78 1.37 8.38
N SER A 231 -27.25 0.28 7.80
CA SER A 231 -26.44 -0.92 7.53
C SER A 231 -26.22 -1.09 6.02
N SER A 232 -25.53 -0.17 5.37
CA SER A 232 -25.19 -0.37 3.96
C SER A 232 -23.79 -1.00 3.84
N SER A 233 -23.75 -2.22 3.31
CA SER A 233 -22.50 -2.86 2.93
C SER A 233 -22.12 -2.43 1.52
N ILE A 234 -20.95 -1.81 1.35
CA ILE A 234 -20.44 -1.49 0.04
C ILE A 234 -19.89 -2.77 -0.59
N SER A 235 -20.44 -3.15 -1.74
CA SER A 235 -19.96 -4.27 -2.55
C SER A 235 -19.63 -3.81 -3.96
N THR A 236 -18.66 -4.45 -4.58
CA THR A 236 -18.30 -4.22 -5.98
C THR A 236 -18.25 -5.55 -6.72
N PRO A 237 -18.49 -5.55 -8.04
CA PRO A 237 -18.24 -6.73 -8.87
C PRO A 237 -16.80 -7.22 -8.73
N GLN A 238 -16.60 -8.49 -9.01
CA GLN A 238 -15.25 -9.07 -9.08
C GLN A 238 -14.42 -8.35 -10.15
N SER A 239 -13.17 -8.09 -9.83
CA SER A 239 -12.25 -7.37 -10.72
C SER A 239 -11.88 -8.24 -11.92
N GLN A 240 -12.00 -7.67 -13.11
CA GLN A 240 -11.60 -8.32 -14.36
C GLN A 240 -10.39 -7.63 -14.94
N TYR A 241 -9.38 -8.42 -15.33
CA TYR A 241 -8.17 -7.90 -15.97
C TYR A 241 -8.33 -7.87 -17.50
N TYR A 242 -7.92 -6.77 -18.14
CA TYR A 242 -8.07 -6.54 -19.59
C TYR A 242 -6.73 -6.35 -20.30
N GLY A 243 -5.79 -5.62 -19.70
CA GLY A 243 -4.55 -5.21 -20.35
C GLY A 243 -4.72 -4.19 -21.47
N GLY A 244 -3.63 -3.67 -21.96
CA GLY A 244 -3.58 -2.67 -23.05
C GLY A 244 -2.31 -1.83 -23.01
N GLU A 245 -2.21 -0.89 -23.94
CA GLU A 245 -1.07 0.02 -24.04
C GLU A 245 -1.54 1.48 -24.03
N VAL A 246 -0.83 2.35 -23.32
CA VAL A 246 -0.97 3.79 -23.35
C VAL A 246 0.39 4.45 -23.36
N ARG A 247 0.50 5.55 -24.11
CA ARG A 247 1.73 6.31 -24.29
C ARG A 247 1.40 7.80 -24.12
N ILE A 248 2.02 8.43 -23.16
CA ILE A 248 1.77 9.85 -22.85
C ILE A 248 3.08 10.61 -22.70
N PRO A 249 3.13 11.88 -23.10
CA PRO A 249 4.27 12.71 -22.80
C PRO A 249 4.36 12.96 -21.29
N ALA A 250 5.60 13.06 -20.79
CA ALA A 250 5.80 13.49 -19.40
C ALA A 250 5.34 14.94 -19.21
N VAL A 251 4.74 15.22 -18.07
CA VAL A 251 4.39 16.58 -17.67
C VAL A 251 5.60 17.20 -16.96
N GLY A 252 6.15 18.27 -17.50
CA GLY A 252 7.36 18.90 -16.98
C GLY A 252 8.67 18.32 -17.54
N HIS A 253 9.79 18.68 -16.90
CA HIS A 253 11.12 18.22 -17.31
C HIS A 253 11.56 17.03 -16.43
N SER A 254 11.53 15.83 -16.99
CA SER A 254 12.13 14.65 -16.38
C SER A 254 13.46 14.33 -17.07
N SER A 255 14.46 13.92 -16.30
CA SER A 255 15.76 13.44 -16.83
C SER A 255 15.68 11.99 -17.31
N THR A 256 14.62 11.28 -16.97
CA THR A 256 14.37 9.87 -17.30
C THR A 256 12.94 9.67 -17.74
N ASP A 257 12.76 8.76 -18.68
CA ASP A 257 11.45 8.27 -19.10
C ASP A 257 11.07 7.03 -18.27
N GLU A 258 9.77 6.85 -18.09
CA GLU A 258 9.21 5.71 -17.35
C GLU A 258 8.49 4.76 -18.31
N LEU A 259 8.84 3.49 -18.22
CA LEU A 259 8.13 2.40 -18.90
C LEU A 259 7.68 1.37 -17.86
N LEU A 260 6.38 1.21 -17.70
CA LEU A 260 5.80 0.23 -16.80
C LEU A 260 5.18 -0.90 -17.64
N ILE A 261 5.62 -2.13 -17.36
CA ILE A 261 5.14 -3.33 -17.98
C ILE A 261 4.50 -4.19 -16.90
N ALA A 262 3.20 -4.35 -16.96
CA ALA A 262 2.43 -5.08 -15.96
C ALA A 262 1.66 -6.24 -16.58
N PHE A 263 1.40 -7.23 -15.77
CA PHE A 263 0.69 -8.45 -16.10
C PHE A 263 -0.37 -8.72 -15.04
N LYS A 264 -1.30 -9.61 -15.34
CA LYS A 264 -2.26 -10.10 -14.37
C LYS A 264 -1.51 -10.72 -13.19
N GLY A 265 -1.64 -10.13 -12.03
CA GLY A 265 -1.18 -10.68 -10.76
C GLY A 265 -2.27 -11.51 -10.07
N ALA A 266 -2.06 -11.80 -8.80
CA ALA A 266 -3.00 -12.55 -7.97
C ALA A 266 -3.49 -11.72 -6.78
N ALA A 267 -4.51 -12.23 -6.10
CA ALA A 267 -5.01 -11.65 -4.87
C ALA A 267 -3.90 -11.60 -3.78
N ARG A 268 -4.03 -10.69 -2.83
CA ARG A 268 -3.05 -10.51 -1.73
C ARG A 268 -2.79 -11.79 -0.93
N THR A 269 -3.73 -12.72 -0.92
CA THR A 269 -3.59 -14.01 -0.22
C THR A 269 -2.59 -14.95 -0.88
N GLU A 270 -2.29 -14.77 -2.17
CA GLU A 270 -1.33 -15.56 -2.92
C GLU A 270 0.05 -14.89 -2.85
N VAL A 271 0.96 -15.51 -2.11
CA VAL A 271 2.28 -14.94 -1.82
C VAL A 271 3.33 -15.18 -2.91
N ASP A 272 3.06 -16.09 -3.87
CA ASP A 272 4.03 -16.43 -4.92
C ASP A 272 4.48 -15.21 -5.74
N TYR A 273 3.54 -14.33 -6.13
CA TYR A 273 3.87 -13.10 -6.85
C TYR A 273 4.67 -12.10 -6.02
N ALA A 274 4.45 -12.05 -4.71
CA ALA A 274 5.25 -11.21 -3.83
C ALA A 274 6.69 -11.72 -3.74
N VAL A 275 6.88 -13.05 -3.61
CA VAL A 275 8.21 -13.66 -3.60
C VAL A 275 8.87 -13.53 -4.97
N LEU A 276 8.12 -13.68 -6.09
CA LEU A 276 8.62 -13.47 -7.45
C LEU A 276 9.13 -12.04 -7.65
N ALA A 277 8.40 -11.01 -7.16
CA ALA A 277 8.85 -9.63 -7.23
C ALA A 277 10.15 -9.41 -6.43
N VAL A 278 10.27 -10.03 -5.26
CA VAL A 278 11.49 -9.97 -4.43
C VAL A 278 12.65 -10.71 -5.09
N LEU A 279 12.42 -11.84 -5.75
CA LEU A 279 13.41 -12.61 -6.48
C LEU A 279 14.00 -11.80 -7.64
N LEU A 280 13.14 -11.23 -8.48
CA LEU A 280 13.56 -10.33 -9.56
C LEU A 280 14.25 -9.09 -8.98
N GLY A 281 13.65 -8.49 -7.94
CA GLY A 281 14.21 -7.42 -7.15
C GLY A 281 14.27 -6.08 -7.88
N GLY A 282 15.44 -5.47 -7.94
CA GLY A 282 15.66 -4.14 -8.50
C GLY A 282 15.99 -3.06 -7.46
N GLN A 283 15.95 -3.41 -6.19
CA GLN A 283 16.44 -2.55 -5.12
C GLN A 283 17.72 -3.13 -4.54
N ALA A 284 18.75 -2.28 -4.35
CA ALA A 284 19.96 -2.68 -3.66
C ALA A 284 19.68 -2.92 -2.17
N SER A 285 20.19 -4.02 -1.64
CA SER A 285 20.10 -4.30 -0.19
C SER A 285 21.09 -3.45 0.63
N VAL A 286 22.07 -2.84 -0.04
CA VAL A 286 23.07 -1.97 0.56
C VAL A 286 23.19 -0.68 -0.23
N LYS A 287 23.42 0.44 0.46
CA LYS A 287 23.40 1.78 -0.17
C LYS A 287 24.56 2.01 -1.17
N TRP A 288 25.65 1.27 -1.03
CA TRP A 288 26.89 1.44 -1.84
C TRP A 288 27.07 0.38 -2.93
N GLY A 289 26.07 -0.44 -3.21
CA GLY A 289 26.15 -1.49 -4.24
C GLY A 289 24.86 -1.61 -5.02
N ALA A 290 24.97 -2.00 -6.30
CA ALA A 290 23.80 -2.18 -7.17
C ALA A 290 22.87 -3.32 -6.72
N GLY A 291 23.35 -4.25 -5.87
CA GLY A 291 22.62 -5.42 -5.43
C GLY A 291 22.87 -6.65 -6.31
N ALA A 292 22.48 -7.82 -5.79
CA ALA A 292 22.72 -9.12 -6.41
C ALA A 292 21.51 -9.68 -7.18
N SER A 293 20.32 -9.04 -7.03
CA SER A 293 19.12 -9.51 -7.73
C SER A 293 19.20 -9.29 -9.24
N PRO A 294 18.52 -10.10 -10.06
CA PRO A 294 18.57 -10.01 -11.51
C PRO A 294 18.38 -8.59 -12.05
N LEU A 295 17.31 -7.90 -11.61
CA LEU A 295 17.04 -6.53 -12.08
C LEU A 295 18.00 -5.48 -11.49
N ALA A 296 18.55 -5.70 -10.29
CA ALA A 296 19.51 -4.77 -9.71
C ALA A 296 20.81 -4.71 -10.51
N LYS A 297 21.20 -5.80 -11.18
CA LYS A 297 22.37 -5.84 -12.06
C LYS A 297 22.21 -4.97 -13.32
N LEU A 298 20.98 -4.63 -13.69
CA LEU A 298 20.67 -3.75 -14.83
C LEU A 298 20.72 -2.26 -14.44
N ALA A 299 20.81 -1.96 -13.15
CA ALA A 299 20.85 -0.58 -12.67
C ALA A 299 22.20 0.08 -13.01
N THR A 300 22.10 1.32 -13.50
CA THR A 300 23.25 2.22 -13.74
C THR A 300 23.01 3.54 -13.00
N SER A 301 23.86 4.52 -13.19
CA SER A 301 23.63 5.87 -12.63
C SER A 301 22.39 6.55 -13.24
N THR A 302 21.95 6.13 -14.43
CA THR A 302 20.87 6.77 -15.20
C THR A 302 19.73 5.81 -15.56
N SER A 303 19.80 4.55 -15.13
CA SER A 303 18.76 3.57 -15.38
C SER A 303 18.48 2.69 -14.16
N SER A 304 17.24 2.29 -13.98
CA SER A 304 16.83 1.33 -12.97
C SER A 304 15.64 0.49 -13.47
N ALA A 305 15.64 -0.79 -13.08
CA ALA A 305 14.50 -1.66 -13.30
C ALA A 305 14.09 -2.27 -11.96
N LYS A 306 12.79 -2.27 -11.65
CA LYS A 306 12.26 -2.77 -10.37
C LYS A 306 11.04 -3.63 -10.63
N ALA A 307 11.01 -4.82 -10.06
CA ALA A 307 9.79 -5.61 -10.01
C ALA A 307 8.85 -5.09 -8.91
N PHE A 308 7.56 -5.21 -9.15
CA PHE A 308 6.52 -4.86 -8.19
C PHE A 308 5.41 -5.91 -8.18
N ASN A 309 4.74 -6.03 -7.05
CA ASN A 309 3.52 -6.80 -6.89
C ASN A 309 2.53 -6.00 -6.05
N LEU A 310 1.35 -5.74 -6.62
CA LEU A 310 0.25 -5.02 -5.98
C LEU A 310 -0.94 -5.98 -5.86
N GLY A 311 -1.09 -6.61 -4.71
CA GLY A 311 -2.19 -7.54 -4.42
C GLY A 311 -3.37 -6.82 -3.76
N TYR A 312 -4.57 -7.06 -4.28
CA TYR A 312 -5.85 -6.58 -3.76
C TYR A 312 -6.67 -7.73 -3.18
N SER A 313 -7.89 -7.47 -2.77
CA SER A 313 -8.75 -8.49 -2.16
C SER A 313 -9.07 -9.65 -3.11
N ASP A 314 -9.27 -9.40 -4.39
CA ASP A 314 -9.73 -10.38 -5.40
C ASP A 314 -8.86 -10.45 -6.66
N ALA A 315 -7.91 -9.54 -6.84
CA ALA A 315 -7.06 -9.45 -8.02
C ALA A 315 -5.69 -8.89 -7.64
N GLY A 316 -4.78 -8.79 -8.61
CA GLY A 316 -3.50 -8.13 -8.42
C GLY A 316 -2.89 -7.67 -9.74
N LEU A 317 -1.87 -6.83 -9.61
CA LEU A 317 -1.05 -6.35 -10.70
C LEU A 317 0.42 -6.66 -10.39
N PHE A 318 1.05 -7.47 -11.23
CA PHE A 318 2.47 -7.81 -11.13
C PHE A 318 3.20 -7.23 -12.33
N GLY A 319 4.43 -6.75 -12.14
CA GLY A 319 5.17 -6.23 -13.29
C GLY A 319 6.55 -5.70 -12.97
N ILE A 320 7.10 -4.99 -13.96
CA ILE A 320 8.41 -4.37 -13.92
C ILE A 320 8.26 -2.90 -14.31
N SER A 321 8.80 -2.00 -13.50
CA SER A 321 8.93 -0.56 -13.80
C SER A 321 10.36 -0.30 -14.20
N VAL A 322 10.56 0.35 -15.33
CA VAL A 322 11.86 0.76 -15.88
C VAL A 322 11.89 2.27 -15.95
N SER A 323 12.89 2.86 -15.29
CA SER A 323 13.20 4.28 -15.37
C SER A 323 14.60 4.43 -15.97
N ALA A 324 14.71 5.08 -17.10
CA ALA A 324 15.99 5.26 -17.79
C ALA A 324 15.97 6.48 -18.73
N LYS A 325 17.15 6.88 -19.24
CA LYS A 325 17.19 7.82 -20.35
C LYS A 325 16.49 7.23 -21.57
N THR A 326 15.87 8.06 -22.37
CA THR A 326 15.07 7.69 -23.56
C THR A 326 15.70 6.59 -24.41
N ASN A 327 17.02 6.71 -24.69
CA ASN A 327 17.73 5.77 -25.56
C ASN A 327 18.01 4.41 -24.90
N ASP A 328 18.00 4.32 -23.58
CA ASP A 328 18.36 3.13 -22.82
C ASP A 328 17.13 2.31 -22.39
N VAL A 329 15.93 2.91 -22.38
CA VAL A 329 14.70 2.28 -21.90
C VAL A 329 14.42 0.94 -22.59
N ALA A 330 14.54 0.89 -23.91
CA ALA A 330 14.25 -0.32 -24.70
C ALA A 330 15.19 -1.48 -24.35
N ASP A 331 16.49 -1.20 -24.22
CA ASP A 331 17.51 -2.19 -23.87
C ASP A 331 17.31 -2.72 -22.45
N VAL A 332 17.09 -1.81 -21.48
CA VAL A 332 16.84 -2.18 -20.08
C VAL A 332 15.55 -2.99 -19.95
N ALA A 333 14.47 -2.58 -20.63
CA ALA A 333 13.20 -3.29 -20.62
C ALA A 333 13.31 -4.70 -21.21
N THR A 334 13.99 -4.85 -22.36
CA THR A 334 14.22 -6.14 -22.99
C THR A 334 15.01 -7.08 -22.09
N LYS A 335 16.07 -6.60 -21.45
CA LYS A 335 16.86 -7.37 -20.48
C LYS A 335 16.01 -7.74 -19.25
N ALA A 336 15.22 -6.82 -18.73
CA ALA A 336 14.36 -7.08 -17.59
C ALA A 336 13.29 -8.14 -17.88
N LEU A 337 12.69 -8.11 -19.07
CA LEU A 337 11.76 -9.14 -19.52
C LEU A 337 12.44 -10.50 -19.74
N SER A 338 13.70 -10.50 -20.21
CA SER A 338 14.45 -11.74 -20.36
C SER A 338 14.70 -12.41 -19.00
N GLU A 339 14.95 -11.63 -17.92
CA GLU A 339 15.07 -12.17 -16.58
C GLU A 339 13.76 -12.78 -16.07
N LEU A 340 12.61 -12.18 -16.36
CA LEU A 340 11.31 -12.78 -16.04
C LEU A 340 11.07 -14.09 -16.83
N LYS A 341 11.44 -14.13 -18.12
CA LYS A 341 11.37 -15.34 -18.95
C LYS A 341 12.32 -16.43 -18.42
N ASN A 342 13.50 -16.06 -17.94
CA ASN A 342 14.45 -17.01 -17.31
C ASN A 342 13.83 -17.65 -16.07
N VAL A 343 13.19 -16.87 -15.19
CA VAL A 343 12.49 -17.39 -14.02
C VAL A 343 11.34 -18.35 -14.41
N ALA A 344 10.62 -18.05 -15.47
CA ALA A 344 9.56 -18.93 -15.99
C ALA A 344 10.08 -20.31 -16.46
N ASN A 345 11.35 -20.39 -16.90
CA ASN A 345 11.99 -21.64 -17.31
C ASN A 345 12.51 -22.48 -16.14
N GLY A 346 12.63 -21.89 -14.96
CA GLY A 346 13.04 -22.57 -13.73
C GLY A 346 13.92 -21.70 -12.85
N VAL A 347 13.89 -21.95 -11.56
CA VAL A 347 14.64 -21.23 -10.54
C VAL A 347 15.39 -22.22 -9.66
N SER A 348 16.64 -21.95 -9.33
CA SER A 348 17.41 -22.79 -8.42
C SER A 348 16.90 -22.64 -6.97
N ASP A 349 16.99 -23.73 -6.20
CA ASP A 349 16.55 -23.75 -4.80
C ASP A 349 17.28 -22.73 -3.93
N GLU A 350 18.52 -22.39 -4.26
CA GLU A 350 19.29 -21.36 -3.56
C GLU A 350 18.66 -19.97 -3.75
N LEU A 351 18.28 -19.62 -4.98
CA LEU A 351 17.64 -18.34 -5.27
C LEU A 351 16.26 -18.26 -4.62
N VAL A 352 15.51 -19.37 -4.59
CA VAL A 352 14.23 -19.44 -3.89
C VAL A 352 14.41 -19.18 -2.39
N LYS A 353 15.35 -19.87 -1.74
CA LYS A 353 15.65 -19.66 -0.31
C LYS A 353 16.04 -18.20 -0.01
N GLN A 354 16.86 -17.60 -0.85
CA GLN A 354 17.25 -16.19 -0.72
C GLN A 354 16.03 -15.25 -0.89
N ALA A 355 15.17 -15.51 -1.88
CA ALA A 355 13.98 -14.72 -2.13
C ALA A 355 12.98 -14.82 -0.97
N VAL A 356 12.73 -16.02 -0.45
CA VAL A 356 11.87 -16.26 0.71
C VAL A 356 12.42 -15.55 1.95
N ALA A 357 13.72 -15.65 2.22
CA ALA A 357 14.34 -14.94 3.35
C ALA A 357 14.18 -13.41 3.23
N LYS A 358 14.39 -12.85 2.05
CA LYS A 358 14.17 -11.41 1.77
C LYS A 358 12.69 -11.03 1.91
N ALA A 359 11.77 -11.87 1.43
CA ALA A 359 10.33 -11.62 1.56
C ALA A 359 9.89 -11.64 3.02
N LYS A 360 10.38 -12.57 3.84
CA LYS A 360 10.16 -12.58 5.29
C LYS A 360 10.69 -11.31 5.95
N PHE A 361 11.90 -10.90 5.61
CA PHE A 361 12.47 -9.66 6.12
C PHE A 361 11.60 -8.45 5.74
N ALA A 362 11.18 -8.36 4.47
CA ALA A 362 10.31 -7.26 4.01
C ALA A 362 8.95 -7.25 4.74
N ALA A 363 8.34 -8.42 4.97
CA ALA A 363 7.11 -8.55 5.73
C ALA A 363 7.28 -8.14 7.20
N ALA A 364 8.39 -8.55 7.85
CA ALA A 364 8.71 -8.12 9.20
C ALA A 364 8.94 -6.61 9.28
N ALA A 365 9.75 -6.06 8.38
CA ALA A 365 10.06 -4.63 8.33
C ALA A 365 8.81 -3.76 8.08
N ALA A 366 7.87 -4.24 7.25
CA ALA A 366 6.59 -3.56 7.05
C ALA A 366 5.76 -3.49 8.36
N LEU A 367 5.88 -4.48 9.22
CA LEU A 367 5.19 -4.53 10.52
C LEU A 367 5.93 -3.83 11.67
N GLU A 368 7.11 -3.25 11.44
CA GLU A 368 7.81 -2.45 12.44
C GLU A 368 7.25 -1.02 12.53
N THR A 369 6.82 -0.46 11.41
CA THR A 369 6.25 0.89 11.37
C THR A 369 4.75 0.88 11.71
N ARG A 370 4.26 1.97 12.31
CA ARG A 370 2.82 2.13 12.61
C ARG A 370 1.97 2.14 11.35
N GLU A 371 2.41 2.87 10.36
CA GLU A 371 1.75 2.93 9.06
C GLU A 371 1.67 1.54 8.41
N GLY A 372 2.79 0.81 8.39
CA GLY A 372 2.82 -0.54 7.82
C GLY A 372 1.92 -1.52 8.57
N LYS A 373 1.87 -1.47 9.91
CA LYS A 373 0.91 -2.27 10.69
C LYS A 373 -0.53 -1.93 10.32
N THR A 374 -0.86 -0.64 10.23
CA THR A 374 -2.21 -0.19 9.86
C THR A 374 -2.59 -0.65 8.46
N LEU A 375 -1.68 -0.53 7.47
CA LEU A 375 -1.92 -0.98 6.10
C LEU A 375 -2.08 -2.49 6.00
N VAL A 376 -1.21 -3.28 6.65
CA VAL A 376 -1.26 -4.75 6.54
C VAL A 376 -2.37 -5.35 7.38
N LEU A 377 -2.48 -4.95 8.65
CA LEU A 377 -3.40 -5.58 9.61
C LEU A 377 -4.76 -4.88 9.63
N GLY A 378 -4.77 -3.55 9.59
CA GLY A 378 -5.99 -2.75 9.62
C GLY A 378 -6.84 -2.95 8.38
N GLU A 379 -6.24 -3.02 7.18
CA GLU A 379 -6.96 -3.30 5.95
C GLU A 379 -7.57 -4.71 5.91
N GLN A 380 -6.86 -5.71 6.48
CA GLN A 380 -7.42 -7.07 6.58
C GLN A 380 -8.59 -7.12 7.55
N LEU A 381 -8.50 -6.41 8.68
CA LEU A 381 -9.58 -6.30 9.64
C LEU A 381 -10.83 -5.65 9.01
N ALA A 382 -10.65 -4.55 8.27
CA ALA A 382 -11.73 -3.87 7.57
C ALA A 382 -12.36 -4.72 6.46
N SER A 383 -11.56 -5.61 5.83
CA SER A 383 -12.05 -6.57 4.84
C SER A 383 -12.80 -7.76 5.44
N GLY A 384 -12.99 -7.81 6.75
CA GLY A 384 -13.71 -8.87 7.44
C GLY A 384 -12.84 -10.02 7.95
N GLY A 385 -11.53 -10.01 7.69
CA GLY A 385 -10.57 -10.99 8.19
C GLY A 385 -10.17 -10.76 9.65
N GLU A 386 -9.27 -11.57 10.14
CA GLU A 386 -8.54 -11.37 11.39
C GLU A 386 -7.15 -10.79 11.06
N ALA A 387 -6.57 -10.05 12.00
CA ALA A 387 -5.20 -9.57 11.86
C ALA A 387 -4.24 -10.79 11.94
N PRO A 388 -3.51 -11.14 10.85
CA PRO A 388 -2.66 -12.33 10.86
C PRO A 388 -1.47 -12.14 11.79
N ALA A 389 -1.07 -13.21 12.48
CA ALA A 389 0.20 -13.21 13.15
C ALA A 389 1.35 -13.23 12.11
N ILE A 390 2.49 -12.67 12.47
CA ILE A 390 3.67 -12.68 11.58
C ILE A 390 4.10 -14.11 11.23
N ASP A 391 3.95 -15.03 12.17
CA ASP A 391 4.28 -16.43 11.99
C ASP A 391 3.42 -17.11 10.92
N ASP A 392 2.13 -16.71 10.81
CA ASP A 392 1.24 -17.18 9.74
C ASP A 392 1.69 -16.69 8.37
N ILE A 393 2.16 -15.44 8.31
CA ILE A 393 2.74 -14.86 7.08
C ILE A 393 4.00 -15.63 6.71
N PHE A 394 4.88 -15.90 7.67
CA PHE A 394 6.12 -16.65 7.45
C PHE A 394 5.83 -18.09 7.02
N ALA A 395 4.87 -18.76 7.64
CA ALA A 395 4.46 -20.12 7.27
C ALA A 395 3.91 -20.21 5.83
N LYS A 396 3.25 -19.14 5.33
CA LYS A 396 2.83 -19.07 3.94
C LYS A 396 4.01 -18.88 3.00
N LEU A 397 4.97 -18.01 3.35
CA LEU A 397 6.17 -17.77 2.55
C LEU A 397 7.08 -18.99 2.48
N ASP A 398 7.14 -19.82 3.54
CA ASP A 398 7.92 -21.07 3.56
C ASP A 398 7.40 -22.16 2.60
N LYS A 399 6.14 -22.06 2.18
CA LYS A 399 5.54 -23.01 1.23
C LYS A 399 5.87 -22.71 -0.22
N VAL A 400 6.49 -21.57 -0.49
CA VAL A 400 6.85 -21.16 -1.86
C VAL A 400 8.01 -22.01 -2.38
N THR A 401 7.85 -22.55 -3.56
CA THR A 401 8.83 -23.42 -4.24
C THR A 401 9.28 -22.83 -5.58
N GLY A 402 10.38 -23.32 -6.13
CA GLY A 402 10.84 -22.92 -7.46
C GLY A 402 9.81 -23.20 -8.56
N GLU A 403 9.06 -24.30 -8.42
CA GLU A 403 7.99 -24.66 -9.34
C GLU A 403 6.81 -23.67 -9.26
N SER A 404 6.40 -23.26 -8.04
CA SER A 404 5.32 -22.29 -7.85
C SER A 404 5.70 -20.92 -8.42
N LEU A 405 6.96 -20.49 -8.26
CA LEU A 405 7.46 -19.24 -8.84
C LEU A 405 7.53 -19.29 -10.37
N ALA A 406 8.03 -20.39 -10.94
CA ALA A 406 8.04 -20.58 -12.39
C ALA A 406 6.62 -20.58 -12.97
N LYS A 407 5.67 -21.21 -12.28
CA LYS A 407 4.25 -21.20 -12.66
C LYS A 407 3.66 -19.79 -12.60
N ALA A 408 3.93 -19.03 -11.54
CA ALA A 408 3.50 -17.63 -11.41
C ALA A 408 4.06 -16.76 -12.54
N ALA A 409 5.36 -16.90 -12.87
CA ALA A 409 5.99 -16.18 -13.98
C ALA A 409 5.38 -16.57 -15.35
N LYS A 410 5.10 -17.86 -15.59
CA LYS A 410 4.42 -18.33 -16.81
C LYS A 410 3.01 -17.76 -16.92
N ASN A 411 2.24 -17.77 -15.84
CA ASN A 411 0.89 -17.24 -15.81
C ASN A 411 0.88 -15.73 -16.08
N ALA A 412 1.84 -14.99 -15.53
CA ALA A 412 2.02 -13.56 -15.81
C ALA A 412 2.28 -13.34 -17.31
N LEU A 413 3.28 -14.00 -17.88
CA LEU A 413 3.67 -13.87 -19.28
C LEU A 413 2.57 -14.34 -20.26
N ALA A 414 1.71 -15.27 -19.87
CA ALA A 414 0.58 -15.74 -20.67
C ALA A 414 -0.61 -14.75 -20.68
N SER A 415 -0.63 -13.79 -19.75
CA SER A 415 -1.67 -12.77 -19.72
C SER A 415 -1.39 -11.66 -20.72
N LYS A 416 -2.44 -10.97 -21.22
CA LYS A 416 -2.27 -9.80 -22.07
C LYS A 416 -1.48 -8.72 -21.29
N PRO A 417 -0.39 -8.16 -21.82
CA PRO A 417 0.38 -7.15 -21.11
C PRO A 417 -0.40 -5.84 -20.95
N THR A 418 -0.08 -5.12 -19.87
CA THR A 418 -0.45 -3.72 -19.66
C THR A 418 0.83 -2.89 -19.74
N THR A 419 0.96 -2.05 -20.75
CA THR A 419 2.16 -1.25 -20.99
C THR A 419 1.83 0.22 -20.89
N VAL A 420 2.55 0.94 -20.04
CA VAL A 420 2.43 2.39 -19.89
C VAL A 420 3.78 3.03 -20.12
N ALA A 421 3.86 3.91 -21.12
CA ALA A 421 5.04 4.67 -21.45
C ALA A 421 4.80 6.15 -21.15
N VAL A 422 5.59 6.73 -20.25
CA VAL A 422 5.52 8.15 -19.88
C VAL A 422 6.86 8.81 -20.19
N GLY A 423 6.87 9.75 -21.12
CA GLY A 423 8.10 10.42 -21.55
C GLY A 423 8.11 10.74 -23.04
N ASN A 424 9.24 10.50 -23.71
CA ASN A 424 9.34 10.68 -25.17
C ASN A 424 8.60 9.57 -25.91
N THR A 425 7.32 9.81 -26.19
CA THR A 425 6.41 8.82 -26.78
C THR A 425 6.83 8.30 -28.16
N HIS A 426 7.68 9.04 -28.88
CA HIS A 426 8.16 8.63 -30.22
C HIS A 426 9.33 7.66 -30.13
N ALA A 427 10.14 7.73 -29.08
CA ALA A 427 11.35 6.93 -28.93
C ALA A 427 11.17 5.72 -27.99
N LEU A 428 10.18 5.77 -27.08
CA LEU A 428 9.92 4.65 -26.18
C LEU A 428 9.45 3.42 -26.95
N PRO A 429 9.82 2.19 -26.53
CA PRO A 429 9.44 0.96 -27.21
C PRO A 429 7.94 0.69 -27.11
N TYR A 430 7.38 0.04 -28.11
CA TYR A 430 6.02 -0.52 -28.08
C TYR A 430 6.04 -1.92 -27.47
N ALA A 431 4.88 -2.40 -27.00
CA ALA A 431 4.77 -3.74 -26.40
C ALA A 431 5.19 -4.86 -27.37
N ASP A 432 4.80 -4.77 -28.65
CA ASP A 432 5.17 -5.73 -29.70
C ASP A 432 6.67 -5.74 -29.98
N SER A 433 7.34 -4.57 -29.95
CA SER A 433 8.80 -4.47 -30.12
C SER A 433 9.59 -5.12 -28.97
N LEU A 434 8.97 -5.30 -27.81
CA LEU A 434 9.51 -6.01 -26.65
C LEU A 434 9.21 -7.50 -26.64
N GLY A 435 8.45 -7.99 -27.66
CA GLY A 435 8.04 -9.39 -27.75
C GLY A 435 6.99 -9.81 -26.74
N LEU A 436 6.05 -8.88 -26.45
CA LEU A 436 4.91 -9.04 -25.54
C LEU A 436 3.59 -9.19 -26.31
#